data_786df25ca88fc2aeb9e24a3742ca8b95
#
_entry.id   786df25ca88fc2aeb9e24a3742ca8b95
#
_cell.length_a   1.000
_cell.length_b   1.000
_cell.length_c   1.000
_cell.angle_alpha   90.00
_cell.angle_beta   90.00
_cell.angle_gamma   90.00
#
_symmetry.space_group_name_H-M   'P 1'
#
loop_
_entity.id
_entity.type
_entity.pdbx_description
1 polymer ?
#
loop_
_entity_poly.entity_id
_entity_poly.type
_entity_poly.pdbx_seq_one_letter_code
_entity_poly.pdbx_strand_id
1 'polypeptide(L)'
;MSNDIEIPRLKKKYREQIVPALQEEFKYANVMQIPGLTKIVVNMGVGEAARDSKIIDGAVRDLTVITGQKPTITKARKSIAQFKLREGMPIGCHVTLRGNRMWEFADRLLTLALPRIRDFRGLNGRQFDGKGNYTFGLNEQVMFLEIDQDKIDRVRGMDITVVTTAKTDEEARSLLKQLGLTTDRKSVV
;
A
#
# COMPACT_ATOMS: atom_id res chain seq x y z
N MET A 1 19.83 26.19 9.66
CA MET A 1 18.64 25.51 10.21
C MET A 1 18.75 24.05 9.80
N SER A 2 19.19 23.19 10.71
CA SER A 2 19.23 21.75 10.50
C SER A 2 17.78 21.26 10.36
N ASN A 3 17.41 20.83 9.14
CA ASN A 3 16.19 20.05 8.96
C ASN A 3 16.43 18.70 9.67
N ASP A 4 16.14 18.63 10.94
CA ASP A 4 15.99 17.38 11.66
C ASP A 4 14.74 16.69 11.08
N ILE A 5 14.95 15.93 10.00
CA ILE A 5 13.90 15.08 9.43
C ILE A 5 13.64 14.01 10.48
N GLU A 6 12.58 14.23 11.26
CA GLU A 6 12.15 13.29 12.28
C GLU A 6 11.96 11.91 11.65
N ILE A 7 12.64 10.91 12.23
CA ILE A 7 12.59 9.55 11.70
C ILE A 7 11.19 8.98 11.99
N PRO A 8 10.45 8.51 10.98
CA PRO A 8 9.12 7.94 11.16
C PRO A 8 9.10 6.86 12.25
N ARG A 9 8.09 6.88 13.12
CA ARG A 9 7.91 5.97 14.25
C ARG A 9 8.08 4.50 13.85
N LEU A 10 7.44 4.08 12.77
CA LEU A 10 7.49 2.70 12.30
C LEU A 10 8.89 2.32 11.79
N LYS A 11 9.64 3.26 11.19
CA LYS A 11 11.01 3.04 10.76
C LYS A 11 11.95 2.87 11.94
N LYS A 12 11.72 3.62 13.04
CA LYS A 12 12.46 3.47 14.29
C LYS A 12 12.18 2.08 14.90
N LYS A 13 10.92 1.69 15.02
CA LYS A 13 10.50 0.36 15.48
C LYS A 13 11.15 -0.76 14.66
N TYR A 14 11.17 -0.60 13.34
CA TYR A 14 11.82 -1.57 12.44
C TYR A 14 13.29 -1.77 12.80
N ARG A 15 14.05 -0.67 12.97
CA ARG A 15 15.49 -0.73 13.26
C ARG A 15 15.81 -1.28 14.64
N GLU A 16 15.04 -0.88 15.66
CA GLU A 16 15.34 -1.18 17.07
C GLU A 16 14.78 -2.53 17.53
N GLN A 17 13.65 -2.98 16.98
CA GLN A 17 12.93 -4.16 17.47
C GLN A 17 12.85 -5.26 16.41
N ILE A 18 12.46 -4.92 15.17
CA ILE A 18 12.15 -5.93 14.17
C ILE A 18 13.42 -6.55 13.57
N VAL A 19 14.44 -5.75 13.29
CA VAL A 19 15.71 -6.25 12.73
C VAL A 19 16.37 -7.28 13.65
N PRO A 20 16.55 -7.06 14.97
CA PRO A 20 17.08 -8.08 15.87
C PRO A 20 16.21 -9.34 15.93
N ALA A 21 14.88 -9.18 16.02
CA ALA A 21 13.96 -10.31 16.10
C ALA A 21 14.01 -11.20 14.86
N LEU A 22 14.04 -10.61 13.64
CA LEU A 22 14.19 -11.36 12.39
C LEU A 22 15.56 -12.04 12.28
N GLN A 23 16.62 -11.43 12.82
CA GLN A 23 17.93 -12.03 12.84
C GLN A 23 17.98 -13.28 13.74
N GLU A 24 17.31 -13.25 14.88
CA GLU A 24 17.18 -14.42 15.77
C GLU A 24 16.34 -15.54 15.15
N GLU A 25 15.23 -15.17 14.48
CA GLU A 25 14.28 -16.12 13.88
C GLU A 25 14.89 -16.88 12.69
N PHE A 26 15.53 -16.16 11.77
CA PHE A 26 16.05 -16.73 10.51
C PHE A 26 17.58 -16.94 10.51
N LYS A 27 18.29 -16.50 11.55
CA LYS A 27 19.75 -16.69 11.72
C LYS A 27 20.57 -16.23 10.51
N TYR A 28 20.28 -15.03 9.99
CA TYR A 28 21.01 -14.48 8.85
C TYR A 28 22.50 -14.33 9.16
N ALA A 29 23.34 -14.71 8.20
CA ALA A 29 24.79 -14.58 8.31
C ALA A 29 25.25 -13.10 8.27
N ASN A 30 24.48 -12.23 7.63
CA ASN A 30 24.79 -10.81 7.50
C ASN A 30 23.52 -9.97 7.75
N VAL A 31 23.64 -8.89 8.50
CA VAL A 31 22.58 -7.93 8.80
C VAL A 31 21.94 -7.35 7.52
N MET A 32 22.72 -7.22 6.44
CA MET A 32 22.21 -6.73 5.15
C MET A 32 21.27 -7.71 4.41
N GLN A 33 21.16 -8.95 4.87
CA GLN A 33 20.23 -9.94 4.32
C GLN A 33 18.84 -9.84 4.95
N ILE A 34 18.72 -9.13 6.07
CA ILE A 34 17.46 -9.00 6.80
C ILE A 34 16.43 -8.29 5.91
N PRO A 35 15.23 -8.86 5.74
CA PRO A 35 14.22 -8.28 4.89
C PRO A 35 13.73 -6.92 5.41
N GLY A 36 13.51 -5.99 4.50
CA GLY A 36 12.99 -4.66 4.77
C GLY A 36 12.01 -4.20 3.71
N LEU A 37 11.32 -3.09 3.97
CA LEU A 37 10.43 -2.47 2.99
C LEU A 37 11.24 -1.70 1.95
N THR A 38 10.97 -1.95 0.68
CA THR A 38 11.59 -1.26 -0.46
C THR A 38 10.72 -0.13 -0.98
N LYS A 39 9.45 -0.41 -1.22
CA LYS A 39 8.44 0.53 -1.73
C LYS A 39 7.03 0.03 -1.41
N ILE A 40 6.09 0.97 -1.38
CA ILE A 40 4.66 0.67 -1.39
C ILE A 40 4.08 1.30 -2.64
N VAL A 41 3.33 0.50 -3.40
CA VAL A 41 2.61 0.97 -4.59
C VAL A 41 1.13 0.97 -4.26
N VAL A 42 0.49 2.12 -4.45
CA VAL A 42 -0.97 2.26 -4.32
C VAL A 42 -1.53 2.51 -5.71
N ASN A 43 -2.44 1.67 -6.14
CA ASN A 43 -3.08 1.73 -7.45
C ASN A 43 -4.59 1.91 -7.31
N MET A 44 -5.16 2.81 -8.08
CA MET A 44 -6.61 2.95 -8.26
C MET A 44 -6.97 2.67 -9.72
N GLY A 45 -7.74 1.60 -9.93
CA GLY A 45 -8.34 1.29 -11.22
C GLY A 45 -9.61 2.11 -11.42
N VAL A 46 -9.63 2.96 -12.45
CA VAL A 46 -10.78 3.80 -12.79
C VAL A 46 -11.19 3.52 -14.23
N GLY A 47 -11.70 2.31 -14.49
CA GLY A 47 -12.10 1.89 -15.83
C GLY A 47 -13.19 2.76 -16.47
N GLU A 48 -14.03 3.39 -15.67
CA GLU A 48 -15.07 4.32 -16.11
C GLU A 48 -14.52 5.64 -16.67
N ALA A 49 -13.29 6.01 -16.33
CA ALA A 49 -12.60 7.16 -16.88
C ALA A 49 -12.42 7.09 -18.41
N ALA A 50 -12.52 5.90 -19.00
CA ALA A 50 -12.58 5.72 -20.46
C ALA A 50 -13.82 6.36 -21.09
N ARG A 51 -14.92 6.50 -20.32
CA ARG A 51 -16.16 7.14 -20.77
C ARG A 51 -16.22 8.62 -20.39
N ASP A 52 -15.74 8.96 -19.21
CA ASP A 52 -15.70 10.33 -18.69
C ASP A 52 -14.34 10.59 -18.03
N SER A 53 -13.49 11.34 -18.71
CA SER A 53 -12.14 11.67 -18.24
C SER A 53 -12.12 12.49 -16.95
N LYS A 54 -13.20 13.19 -16.59
CA LYS A 54 -13.31 13.97 -15.35
C LYS A 54 -13.27 13.09 -14.09
N ILE A 55 -13.70 11.84 -14.21
CA ILE A 55 -13.71 10.88 -13.08
C ILE A 55 -12.28 10.60 -12.58
N ILE A 56 -11.29 10.69 -13.46
CA ILE A 56 -9.88 10.46 -13.06
C ILE A 56 -9.34 11.57 -12.17
N ASP A 57 -9.82 12.80 -12.34
CA ASP A 57 -9.36 13.95 -11.54
C ASP A 57 -9.76 13.79 -10.06
N GLY A 58 -10.94 13.21 -9.80
CA GLY A 58 -11.37 12.81 -8.46
C GLY A 58 -10.42 11.77 -7.84
N ALA A 59 -10.12 10.69 -8.58
CA ALA A 59 -9.20 9.65 -8.11
C ALA A 59 -7.77 10.19 -7.87
N VAL A 60 -7.28 11.07 -8.74
CA VAL A 60 -5.97 11.74 -8.57
C VAL A 60 -5.96 12.60 -7.32
N ARG A 61 -7.03 13.33 -7.04
CA ARG A 61 -7.18 14.16 -5.84
C ARG A 61 -7.17 13.31 -4.58
N ASP A 62 -8.03 12.28 -4.53
CA ASP A 62 -8.13 11.38 -3.39
C ASP A 62 -6.79 10.71 -3.09
N LEU A 63 -6.13 10.16 -4.10
CA LEU A 63 -4.84 9.49 -3.94
C LEU A 63 -3.72 10.47 -3.55
N THR A 64 -3.78 11.72 -4.01
CA THR A 64 -2.83 12.77 -3.60
C THR A 64 -2.99 13.10 -2.11
N VAL A 65 -4.20 13.21 -1.62
CA VAL A 65 -4.49 13.49 -0.21
C VAL A 65 -4.05 12.32 0.68
N ILE A 66 -4.36 11.08 0.30
CA ILE A 66 -4.00 9.88 1.05
C ILE A 66 -2.47 9.71 1.15
N THR A 67 -1.76 9.88 0.04
CA THR A 67 -0.33 9.54 -0.05
C THR A 67 0.61 10.73 0.15
N GLY A 68 0.09 11.95 0.04
CA GLY A 68 0.91 13.18 0.07
C GLY A 68 1.80 13.35 -1.17
N GLN A 69 1.55 12.56 -2.24
CA GLN A 69 2.30 12.61 -3.48
C GLN A 69 1.37 12.56 -4.68
N LYS A 70 1.62 13.40 -5.70
CA LYS A 70 0.83 13.41 -6.93
C LYS A 70 0.96 12.07 -7.67
N PRO A 71 -0.15 11.38 -7.96
CA PRO A 71 -0.15 10.11 -8.68
C PRO A 71 0.16 10.29 -10.17
N THR A 72 0.66 9.22 -10.76
CA THR A 72 0.83 9.09 -12.21
C THR A 72 -0.44 8.50 -12.81
N ILE A 73 -0.98 9.15 -13.84
CA ILE A 73 -2.14 8.64 -14.58
C ILE A 73 -1.69 7.52 -15.52
N THR A 74 -2.33 6.37 -15.43
CA THR A 74 -2.10 5.24 -16.34
C THR A 74 -3.03 5.30 -17.53
N LYS A 75 -2.45 5.11 -18.71
CA LYS A 75 -3.16 5.14 -20.00
C LYS A 75 -3.25 3.74 -20.60
N ALA A 76 -4.33 3.49 -21.33
CA ALA A 76 -4.50 2.25 -22.07
C ALA A 76 -3.39 2.06 -23.11
N ARG A 77 -2.81 0.86 -23.16
CA ARG A 77 -1.76 0.49 -24.13
C ARG A 77 -2.31 -0.07 -25.43
N LYS A 78 -3.54 -0.58 -25.42
CA LYS A 78 -4.21 -1.19 -26.57
C LYS A 78 -5.66 -0.74 -26.63
N SER A 79 -6.20 -0.65 -27.84
CA SER A 79 -7.62 -0.41 -28.07
C SER A 79 -8.40 -1.73 -27.97
N ILE A 80 -9.49 -1.74 -27.19
CA ILE A 80 -10.36 -2.91 -26.99
C ILE A 80 -11.81 -2.45 -27.20
N ALA A 81 -12.41 -2.85 -28.33
CA ALA A 81 -13.74 -2.41 -28.71
C ALA A 81 -14.83 -2.82 -27.70
N GLN A 82 -14.73 -4.03 -27.13
CA GLN A 82 -15.67 -4.56 -26.14
C GLN A 82 -15.78 -3.66 -24.90
N PHE A 83 -14.69 -3.05 -24.46
CA PHE A 83 -14.68 -2.13 -23.33
C PHE A 83 -14.81 -0.65 -23.76
N LYS A 84 -15.03 -0.37 -25.03
CA LYS A 84 -15.06 0.99 -25.60
C LYS A 84 -13.81 1.79 -25.27
N LEU A 85 -12.67 1.09 -25.22
CA LEU A 85 -11.36 1.61 -24.84
C LEU A 85 -10.51 1.85 -26.09
N ARG A 86 -9.89 3.04 -26.16
CA ARG A 86 -8.91 3.38 -27.18
C ARG A 86 -7.53 3.55 -26.53
N GLU A 87 -6.48 3.29 -27.29
CA GLU A 87 -5.12 3.55 -26.87
C GLU A 87 -4.96 5.03 -26.45
N GLY A 88 -4.21 5.26 -25.35
CA GLY A 88 -4.00 6.58 -24.79
C GLY A 88 -5.09 7.10 -23.84
N MET A 89 -6.22 6.44 -23.73
CA MET A 89 -7.26 6.83 -22.77
C MET A 89 -6.82 6.60 -21.32
N PRO A 90 -7.11 7.52 -20.37
CA PRO A 90 -6.83 7.33 -18.97
C PRO A 90 -7.72 6.22 -18.39
N ILE A 91 -7.13 5.28 -17.66
CA ILE A 91 -7.83 4.12 -17.08
C ILE A 91 -7.58 3.93 -15.60
N GLY A 92 -6.68 4.69 -15.01
CA GLY A 92 -6.36 4.60 -13.59
C GLY A 92 -5.24 5.55 -13.21
N CYS A 93 -4.86 5.47 -11.94
CA CYS A 93 -3.71 6.21 -11.41
C CYS A 93 -2.99 5.38 -10.34
N HIS A 94 -1.70 5.59 -10.22
CA HIS A 94 -0.89 4.92 -9.20
C HIS A 94 0.17 5.85 -8.60
N VAL A 95 0.58 5.51 -7.38
CA VAL A 95 1.68 6.17 -6.66
C VAL A 95 2.66 5.11 -6.19
N THR A 96 3.94 5.41 -6.30
CA THR A 96 5.02 4.62 -5.68
C THR A 96 5.65 5.42 -4.56
N LEU A 97 5.50 4.93 -3.33
CA LEU A 97 6.05 5.53 -2.13
C LEU A 97 7.36 4.87 -1.73
N ARG A 98 8.36 5.68 -1.37
CA ARG A 98 9.69 5.24 -0.92
C ARG A 98 10.17 6.08 0.26
N GLY A 99 11.23 5.60 0.94
CA GLY A 99 11.87 6.35 2.01
C GLY A 99 10.92 6.68 3.17
N ASN A 100 11.02 7.85 3.77
CA ASN A 100 10.24 8.23 4.95
C ASN A 100 8.73 8.30 4.66
N ARG A 101 8.31 8.78 3.48
CA ARG A 101 6.89 8.80 3.09
C ARG A 101 6.26 7.41 3.06
N MET A 102 7.02 6.39 2.62
CA MET A 102 6.58 5.00 2.64
C MET A 102 6.32 4.52 4.08
N TRP A 103 7.22 4.83 5.01
CA TRP A 103 7.08 4.44 6.42
C TRP A 103 5.91 5.15 7.11
N GLU A 104 5.72 6.43 6.85
CA GLU A 104 4.59 7.20 7.37
C GLU A 104 3.25 6.68 6.82
N PHE A 105 3.19 6.40 5.52
CA PHE A 105 2.01 5.80 4.92
C PHE A 105 1.73 4.40 5.50
N ALA A 106 2.76 3.56 5.64
CA ALA A 106 2.62 2.24 6.27
C ALA A 106 2.08 2.34 7.70
N ASP A 107 2.59 3.27 8.50
CA ASP A 107 2.13 3.47 9.87
C ASP A 107 0.65 3.88 9.92
N ARG A 108 0.21 4.85 9.12
CA ARG A 108 -1.20 5.26 9.03
C ARG A 108 -2.10 4.14 8.51
N LEU A 109 -1.65 3.40 7.52
CA LEU A 109 -2.37 2.26 6.97
C LEU A 109 -2.64 1.19 8.04
N LEU A 110 -1.61 0.81 8.79
CA LEU A 110 -1.68 -0.27 9.78
C LEU A 110 -2.42 0.14 11.06
N THR A 111 -2.21 1.38 11.52
CA THR A 111 -2.74 1.83 12.81
C THR A 111 -4.10 2.50 12.72
N LEU A 112 -4.41 3.15 11.61
CA LEU A 112 -5.62 3.95 11.45
C LEU A 112 -6.58 3.38 10.40
N ALA A 113 -6.10 3.06 9.19
CA ALA A 113 -6.98 2.69 8.08
C ALA A 113 -7.51 1.26 8.21
N LEU A 114 -6.65 0.27 8.44
CA LEU A 114 -7.07 -1.14 8.53
C LEU A 114 -8.07 -1.42 9.66
N PRO A 115 -7.91 -0.90 10.90
CA PRO A 115 -8.88 -1.12 11.97
C PRO A 115 -10.26 -0.50 11.70
N ARG A 116 -10.36 0.47 10.80
CA ARG A 116 -11.62 1.13 10.42
C ARG A 116 -12.41 0.39 9.34
N ILE A 117 -11.83 -0.64 8.75
CA ILE A 117 -12.55 -1.49 7.79
C ILE A 117 -13.67 -2.21 8.53
N ARG A 118 -14.90 -2.07 8.01
CA ARG A 118 -16.05 -2.79 8.57
C ARG A 118 -15.80 -4.30 8.49
N ASP A 119 -16.03 -5.01 9.60
CA ASP A 119 -15.85 -6.46 9.71
C ASP A 119 -14.42 -6.96 9.37
N PHE A 120 -13.40 -6.15 9.69
CA PHE A 120 -12.01 -6.53 9.45
C PHE A 120 -11.65 -7.76 10.29
N ARG A 121 -11.33 -8.87 9.62
CA ARG A 121 -10.91 -10.14 10.23
C ARG A 121 -9.47 -10.52 9.91
N GLY A 122 -8.63 -9.54 9.63
CA GLY A 122 -7.27 -9.75 9.13
C GLY A 122 -7.20 -9.88 7.60
N LEU A 123 -6.00 -9.75 7.09
CA LEU A 123 -5.70 -9.86 5.66
C LEU A 123 -5.45 -11.32 5.28
N ASN A 124 -5.71 -11.67 4.03
CA ASN A 124 -5.53 -13.04 3.54
C ASN A 124 -4.04 -13.40 3.42
N GLY A 125 -3.56 -14.37 4.18
CA GLY A 125 -2.17 -14.83 4.15
C GLY A 125 -1.71 -15.51 2.85
N ARG A 126 -2.59 -15.70 1.86
CA ARG A 126 -2.27 -16.31 0.57
C ARG A 126 -2.01 -15.30 -0.56
N GLN A 127 -1.97 -14.02 -0.26
CA GLN A 127 -1.79 -12.94 -1.25
C GLN A 127 -0.33 -12.53 -1.44
N PHE A 128 0.60 -13.41 -1.11
CA PHE A 128 2.00 -13.28 -1.46
C PHE A 128 2.25 -13.76 -2.90
N ASP A 129 3.26 -13.21 -3.55
CA ASP A 129 3.62 -13.50 -4.95
C ASP A 129 4.67 -14.60 -5.13
N GLY A 130 5.11 -15.28 -4.07
CA GLY A 130 6.20 -16.25 -4.07
C GLY A 130 7.60 -15.64 -3.97
N LYS A 131 7.71 -14.31 -3.96
CA LYS A 131 8.98 -13.56 -3.88
C LYS A 131 9.00 -12.55 -2.72
N GLY A 132 8.12 -12.75 -1.74
CA GLY A 132 8.04 -11.91 -0.56
C GLY A 132 7.34 -10.56 -0.75
N ASN A 133 6.62 -10.34 -1.83
CA ASN A 133 5.78 -9.17 -1.99
C ASN A 133 4.33 -9.50 -1.62
N TYR A 134 3.62 -8.54 -1.07
CA TYR A 134 2.27 -8.73 -0.60
C TYR A 134 1.33 -7.69 -1.21
N THR A 135 0.22 -8.14 -1.80
CA THR A 135 -0.78 -7.25 -2.42
C THR A 135 -2.16 -7.52 -1.83
N PHE A 136 -2.88 -6.48 -1.47
CA PHE A 136 -4.26 -6.57 -1.01
C PHE A 136 -5.10 -5.41 -1.53
N GLY A 137 -6.38 -5.67 -1.74
CA GLY A 137 -7.36 -4.68 -2.17
C GLY A 137 -8.11 -4.09 -1.00
N LEU A 138 -8.40 -2.79 -1.08
CA LEU A 138 -9.31 -2.06 -0.23
C LEU A 138 -10.51 -1.62 -1.07
N ASN A 139 -11.72 -1.85 -0.56
CA ASN A 139 -12.94 -1.56 -1.32
C ASN A 139 -13.31 -0.08 -1.31
N GLU A 140 -12.88 0.66 -0.28
CA GLU A 140 -13.31 2.04 -0.05
C GLU A 140 -12.14 2.93 0.37
N GLN A 141 -11.99 4.11 -0.25
CA GLN A 141 -11.01 5.11 0.17
C GLN A 141 -11.39 5.84 1.46
N VAL A 142 -12.65 5.76 1.87
CA VAL A 142 -13.23 6.47 3.04
C VAL A 142 -12.59 6.05 4.37
N MET A 143 -11.93 4.89 4.40
CA MET A 143 -11.24 4.42 5.59
C MET A 143 -10.04 5.28 6.00
N PHE A 144 -9.49 6.04 5.06
CA PHE A 144 -8.41 6.99 5.34
C PHE A 144 -9.01 8.26 5.96
N LEU A 145 -8.46 8.69 7.11
CA LEU A 145 -8.92 9.87 7.85
C LEU A 145 -8.75 11.18 7.09
N GLU A 146 -7.79 11.20 6.18
CA GLU A 146 -7.45 12.35 5.34
C GLU A 146 -8.54 12.68 4.31
N ILE A 147 -9.41 11.72 4.04
CA ILE A 147 -10.51 11.88 3.08
C ILE A 147 -11.73 12.46 3.78
N ASP A 148 -12.16 13.62 3.32
CA ASP A 148 -13.41 14.26 3.72
C ASP A 148 -14.58 13.57 2.98
N GLN A 149 -15.46 12.91 3.73
CA GLN A 149 -16.59 12.15 3.18
C GLN A 149 -17.56 13.02 2.39
N ASP A 150 -17.70 14.28 2.76
CA ASP A 150 -18.62 15.23 2.11
C ASP A 150 -18.10 15.71 0.75
N LYS A 151 -16.80 15.56 0.49
CA LYS A 151 -16.15 15.98 -0.76
C LYS A 151 -15.89 14.85 -1.74
N ILE A 152 -16.28 13.62 -1.38
CA ILE A 152 -16.13 12.46 -2.25
C ILE A 152 -17.20 12.50 -3.32
N ASP A 153 -16.79 12.51 -4.58
CA ASP A 153 -17.67 12.35 -5.74
C ASP A 153 -18.14 10.91 -5.91
N ARG A 154 -17.28 9.93 -5.53
CA ARG A 154 -17.57 8.50 -5.65
C ARG A 154 -16.68 7.65 -4.75
N VAL A 155 -17.25 6.55 -4.23
CA VAL A 155 -16.47 5.50 -3.54
C VAL A 155 -15.65 4.72 -4.57
N ARG A 156 -14.34 4.59 -4.31
CA ARG A 156 -13.38 3.87 -5.16
C ARG A 156 -12.56 2.91 -4.33
N GLY A 157 -12.35 1.72 -4.89
CA GLY A 157 -11.38 0.77 -4.35
C GLY A 157 -9.96 1.12 -4.77
N MET A 158 -9.00 0.54 -4.06
CA MET A 158 -7.58 0.64 -4.38
C MET A 158 -6.85 -0.65 -4.03
N ASP A 159 -5.78 -0.93 -4.76
CA ASP A 159 -4.86 -2.02 -4.49
C ASP A 159 -3.58 -1.48 -3.88
N ILE A 160 -3.14 -2.08 -2.79
CA ILE A 160 -1.91 -1.73 -2.10
C ILE A 160 -0.94 -2.89 -2.21
N THR A 161 0.20 -2.66 -2.84
CA THR A 161 1.28 -3.63 -2.98
C THR A 161 2.47 -3.20 -2.14
N VAL A 162 2.82 -4.03 -1.17
CA VAL A 162 3.99 -3.87 -0.31
C VAL A 162 5.13 -4.69 -0.90
N VAL A 163 6.17 -4.03 -1.36
CA VAL A 163 7.36 -4.66 -1.93
C VAL A 163 8.46 -4.71 -0.89
N THR A 164 8.96 -5.91 -0.62
CA THR A 164 10.02 -6.16 0.36
C THR A 164 11.32 -6.64 -0.32
N THR A 165 12.39 -6.75 0.45
CA THR A 165 13.64 -7.38 0.03
C THR A 165 13.73 -8.85 0.42
N ALA A 166 12.66 -9.41 1.00
CA ALA A 166 12.59 -10.83 1.36
C ALA A 166 12.77 -11.72 0.13
N LYS A 167 13.41 -12.86 0.30
CA LYS A 167 13.59 -13.86 -0.76
C LYS A 167 12.45 -14.86 -0.79
N THR A 168 11.82 -15.09 0.34
CA THR A 168 10.72 -16.05 0.51
C THR A 168 9.49 -15.36 1.13
N ASP A 169 8.33 -15.95 0.90
CA ASP A 169 7.07 -15.46 1.48
C ASP A 169 7.02 -15.63 3.01
N GLU A 170 7.76 -16.59 3.56
CA GLU A 170 7.86 -16.81 5.00
C GLU A 170 8.59 -15.66 5.69
N GLU A 171 9.73 -15.24 5.14
CA GLU A 171 10.49 -14.08 5.64
C GLU A 171 9.64 -12.80 5.58
N ALA A 172 8.95 -12.58 4.45
CA ALA A 172 8.06 -11.44 4.27
C ALA A 172 6.88 -11.47 5.24
N ARG A 173 6.30 -12.63 5.48
CA ARG A 173 5.18 -12.81 6.43
C ARG A 173 5.61 -12.46 7.84
N SER A 174 6.76 -12.94 8.30
CA SER A 174 7.31 -12.60 9.61
C SER A 174 7.58 -11.10 9.72
N LEU A 175 8.20 -10.49 8.71
CA LEU A 175 8.43 -9.04 8.65
C LEU A 175 7.11 -8.26 8.79
N LEU A 176 6.12 -8.56 7.95
CA LEU A 176 4.84 -7.85 7.92
C LEU A 176 4.05 -8.04 9.23
N LYS A 177 4.08 -9.24 9.81
CA LYS A 177 3.45 -9.53 11.10
C LYS A 177 4.06 -8.69 12.23
N GLN A 178 5.38 -8.56 12.30
CA GLN A 178 6.07 -7.75 13.30
C GLN A 178 5.84 -6.24 13.09
N LEU A 179 5.64 -5.80 11.87
CA LEU A 179 5.21 -4.44 11.55
C LEU A 179 3.78 -4.13 12.02
N GLY A 180 2.95 -5.17 12.23
CA GLY A 180 1.56 -5.04 12.67
C GLY A 180 0.52 -5.40 11.61
N LEU A 181 0.94 -5.97 10.47
CA LEU A 181 0.05 -6.45 9.45
C LEU A 181 -0.42 -7.87 9.80
N THR A 182 -1.62 -7.98 10.34
CA THR A 182 -2.17 -9.27 10.75
C THR A 182 -2.66 -10.03 9.53
N THR A 183 -1.92 -11.05 9.12
CA THR A 183 -2.24 -11.91 7.97
C THR A 183 -3.01 -13.19 8.34
N ASP A 184 -3.23 -13.45 9.63
CA ASP A 184 -3.93 -14.63 10.09
C ASP A 184 -5.37 -14.32 10.49
N ARG A 185 -6.33 -15.00 9.84
CA ARG A 185 -7.75 -15.01 10.24
C ARG A 185 -8.01 -15.52 11.68
N LYS A 186 -7.01 -16.14 12.33
CA LYS A 186 -7.14 -16.76 13.66
C LYS A 186 -6.65 -15.88 14.83
N SER A 187 -6.02 -14.75 14.57
CA SER A 187 -5.43 -13.90 15.63
C SER A 187 -6.26 -12.67 16.00
N VAL A 188 -7.55 -12.66 15.62
CA VAL A 188 -8.51 -11.65 16.09
C VAL A 188 -9.51 -12.36 17.00
N VAL A 189 -9.09 -12.68 18.21
CA VAL A 189 -9.92 -12.94 19.38
C VAL A 189 -9.38 -12.14 20.55
#